data_58fc172012952e3ecc43761cfbb2fceb
#
_entry.id   58fc172012952e3ecc43761cfbb2fceb
#
_cell.length_a   1.000
_cell.length_b   1.000
_cell.length_c   1.000
_cell.angle_alpha   90.00
_cell.angle_beta   90.00
_cell.angle_gamma   90.00
#
_symmetry.space_group_name_H-M   'P 1'
#
loop_
_entity.id
_entity.type
_entity.pdbx_description
1 polymer ?
#
loop_
_entity_poly.entity_id
_entity_poly.type
_entity_poly.pdbx_seq_one_letter_code
_entity_poly.pdbx_strand_id
1 'polypeptide(L)'
;YEVGAQNWTDDFADRFFRTYNYDSKPYLPVLTGIVVNSVEESSRFLWDLRRLVADGLAHEYIAGLQEICEENDLKLWLENYGHWGFPGEFLMYGGQADLLAGEFWTTEELGNIECRAAASAAHTYGKNVVYAESFTSDTEANPFNSYPEKMKKRGDWSFTEGINHVVYHV
;
A
#
# COMPACT_ATOMS: atom_id res chain seq x y z
N TYR A 1 3.46 -4.04 -6.38
CA TYR A 1 2.06 -4.50 -6.17
C TYR A 1 1.12 -3.39 -6.59
N GLU A 2 0.43 -3.57 -7.69
CA GLU A 2 -0.45 -2.56 -8.27
C GLU A 2 -1.90 -3.02 -8.35
N VAL A 3 -2.75 -2.14 -8.84
CA VAL A 3 -4.17 -2.38 -9.07
C VAL A 3 -4.38 -3.66 -9.90
N GLY A 4 -5.28 -4.52 -9.46
CA GLY A 4 -5.58 -5.80 -10.10
C GLY A 4 -4.81 -7.00 -9.58
N ALA A 5 -3.92 -6.81 -8.59
CA ALA A 5 -3.26 -7.93 -7.92
C ALA A 5 -4.29 -8.88 -7.28
N GLN A 6 -4.02 -10.15 -7.36
CA GLN A 6 -4.91 -11.17 -6.79
C GLN A 6 -4.61 -11.36 -5.30
N ASN A 7 -5.68 -11.46 -4.51
CA ASN A 7 -5.62 -11.68 -3.07
C ASN A 7 -6.01 -13.10 -2.68
N TRP A 8 -5.82 -14.05 -3.59
CA TRP A 8 -6.17 -15.44 -3.39
C TRP A 8 -5.04 -16.35 -3.86
N THR A 9 -4.52 -17.17 -2.95
CA THR A 9 -3.53 -18.21 -3.23
C THR A 9 -4.16 -19.59 -3.16
N ASP A 10 -3.50 -20.61 -3.66
CA ASP A 10 -4.04 -21.99 -3.68
C ASP A 10 -4.39 -22.50 -2.27
N ASP A 11 -3.63 -22.09 -1.26
CA ASP A 11 -3.82 -22.46 0.15
C ASP A 11 -4.68 -21.47 0.95
N PHE A 12 -5.20 -20.40 0.33
CA PHE A 12 -5.89 -19.31 1.05
C PHE A 12 -7.10 -19.79 1.85
N ALA A 13 -7.91 -20.69 1.28
CA ALA A 13 -9.07 -21.24 1.97
C ALA A 13 -8.67 -22.05 3.21
N ASP A 14 -7.60 -22.80 3.14
CA ASP A 14 -7.08 -23.59 4.27
C ASP A 14 -6.50 -22.67 5.36
N ARG A 15 -5.84 -21.60 4.96
CA ARG A 15 -5.34 -20.57 5.88
C ARG A 15 -6.50 -19.85 6.57
N PHE A 16 -7.51 -19.48 5.82
CA PHE A 16 -8.73 -18.87 6.37
C PHE A 16 -9.37 -19.78 7.42
N PHE A 17 -9.56 -21.05 7.09
CA PHE A 17 -10.11 -22.03 8.02
C PHE A 17 -9.25 -22.18 9.28
N ARG A 18 -7.93 -22.27 9.15
CA ARG A 18 -7.03 -22.37 10.31
C ARG A 18 -7.08 -21.14 11.22
N THR A 19 -7.28 -19.96 10.63
CA THR A 19 -7.28 -18.69 11.37
C THR A 19 -8.62 -18.44 12.06
N TYR A 20 -9.74 -18.67 11.35
CA TYR A 20 -11.07 -18.27 11.81
C TYR A 20 -11.98 -19.44 12.17
N ASN A 21 -11.55 -20.67 11.94
CA ASN A 21 -12.27 -21.91 12.29
C ASN A 21 -13.65 -22.04 11.62
N TYR A 22 -13.81 -21.51 10.40
CA TYR A 22 -14.96 -21.77 9.53
C TYR A 22 -14.57 -21.74 8.06
N ASP A 23 -15.37 -22.40 7.20
CA ASP A 23 -15.09 -22.46 5.75
C ASP A 23 -15.50 -21.15 5.07
N SER A 24 -14.55 -20.55 4.33
CA SER A 24 -14.77 -19.33 3.55
C SER A 24 -15.63 -19.54 2.30
N LYS A 25 -15.60 -20.74 1.72
CA LYS A 25 -16.19 -21.00 0.39
C LYS A 25 -17.70 -20.71 0.31
N PRO A 26 -18.55 -21.10 1.31
CA PRO A 26 -19.97 -20.76 1.30
C PRO A 26 -20.26 -19.25 1.33
N TYR A 27 -19.32 -18.46 1.79
CA TYR A 27 -19.47 -16.99 1.92
C TYR A 27 -18.92 -16.20 0.72
N LEU A 28 -18.27 -16.86 -0.27
CA LEU A 28 -17.74 -16.15 -1.46
C LEU A 28 -18.79 -15.29 -2.20
N PRO A 29 -20.07 -15.68 -2.29
CA PRO A 29 -21.09 -14.81 -2.90
C PRO A 29 -21.22 -13.43 -2.24
N VAL A 30 -20.78 -13.27 -0.97
CA VAL A 30 -20.78 -11.97 -0.28
C VAL A 30 -19.92 -10.95 -1.00
N LEU A 31 -18.85 -11.39 -1.68
CA LEU A 31 -17.97 -10.52 -2.47
C LEU A 31 -18.67 -9.85 -3.67
N THR A 32 -19.82 -10.40 -4.08
CA THR A 32 -20.66 -9.83 -5.14
C THR A 32 -21.88 -9.08 -4.61
N GLY A 33 -21.93 -8.83 -3.28
CA GLY A 33 -23.03 -8.10 -2.64
C GLY A 33 -24.21 -8.98 -2.19
N ILE A 34 -24.11 -10.30 -2.31
CA ILE A 34 -25.16 -11.24 -1.87
C ILE A 34 -24.99 -11.48 -0.37
N VAL A 35 -26.08 -11.29 0.39
CA VAL A 35 -26.11 -11.64 1.82
C VAL A 35 -26.25 -13.16 1.97
N VAL A 36 -25.32 -13.76 2.69
CA VAL A 36 -25.33 -15.20 3.04
C VAL A 36 -25.68 -15.34 4.53
N ASN A 37 -26.67 -16.17 4.84
CA ASN A 37 -27.27 -16.39 6.16
C ASN A 37 -27.85 -15.11 6.76
N SER A 38 -26.99 -14.19 7.21
CA SER A 38 -27.39 -12.89 7.77
C SER A 38 -26.44 -11.77 7.35
N VAL A 39 -26.86 -10.52 7.56
CA VAL A 39 -26.02 -9.33 7.33
C VAL A 39 -24.81 -9.36 8.27
N GLU A 40 -25.00 -9.77 9.50
CA GLU A 40 -23.96 -9.87 10.53
C GLU A 40 -22.89 -10.90 10.16
N GLU A 41 -23.31 -12.10 9.74
CA GLU A 41 -22.36 -13.14 9.31
C GLU A 41 -21.62 -12.73 8.04
N SER A 42 -22.31 -12.15 7.07
CA SER A 42 -21.71 -11.64 5.83
C SER A 42 -20.69 -10.53 6.12
N SER A 43 -21.01 -9.61 7.03
CA SER A 43 -20.10 -8.54 7.44
C SER A 43 -18.87 -9.07 8.18
N ARG A 44 -19.06 -10.08 9.04
CA ARG A 44 -17.95 -10.77 9.72
C ARG A 44 -17.02 -11.43 8.71
N PHE A 45 -17.58 -12.18 7.75
CA PHE A 45 -16.78 -12.80 6.71
C PHE A 45 -15.95 -11.77 5.93
N LEU A 46 -16.52 -10.62 5.54
CA LEU A 46 -15.78 -9.56 4.86
C LEU A 46 -14.65 -8.98 5.71
N TRP A 47 -14.88 -8.83 7.00
CA TRP A 47 -13.86 -8.40 7.94
C TRP A 47 -12.72 -9.42 8.03
N ASP A 48 -13.05 -10.68 8.29
CA ASP A 48 -12.07 -11.76 8.44
C ASP A 48 -11.25 -11.96 7.16
N LEU A 49 -11.91 -11.88 5.99
CA LEU A 49 -11.24 -11.97 4.70
C LEU A 49 -10.24 -10.83 4.50
N ARG A 50 -10.67 -9.59 4.72
CA ARG A 50 -9.80 -8.40 4.57
C ARG A 50 -8.64 -8.42 5.55
N ARG A 51 -8.90 -8.86 6.76
CA ARG A 51 -7.86 -9.00 7.79
C ARG A 51 -6.81 -10.03 7.37
N LEU A 52 -7.21 -11.20 6.91
CA LEU A 52 -6.29 -12.23 6.46
C LEU A 52 -5.44 -11.77 5.27
N VAL A 53 -6.04 -11.05 4.32
CA VAL A 53 -5.30 -10.46 3.18
C VAL A 53 -4.29 -9.44 3.67
N ALA A 54 -4.68 -8.52 4.55
CA ALA A 54 -3.78 -7.50 5.08
C ALA A 54 -2.61 -8.10 5.88
N ASP A 55 -2.89 -9.10 6.70
CA ASP A 55 -1.86 -9.84 7.45
C ASP A 55 -0.89 -10.57 6.50
N GLY A 56 -1.40 -11.21 5.44
CA GLY A 56 -0.57 -11.87 4.43
C GLY A 56 0.31 -10.89 3.65
N LEU A 57 -0.21 -9.73 3.29
CA LEU A 57 0.58 -8.68 2.64
C LEU A 57 1.74 -8.20 3.53
N ALA A 58 1.46 -7.95 4.80
CA ALA A 58 2.48 -7.44 5.71
C ALA A 58 3.51 -8.51 6.08
N HIS A 59 3.05 -9.66 6.58
CA HIS A 59 3.91 -10.62 7.28
C HIS A 59 4.45 -11.74 6.40
N GLU A 60 3.92 -11.91 5.19
CA GLU A 60 4.41 -12.92 4.26
C GLU A 60 5.00 -12.31 3.00
N TYR A 61 4.30 -11.36 2.37
CA TYR A 61 4.80 -10.76 1.13
C TYR A 61 5.90 -9.73 1.41
N ILE A 62 5.62 -8.68 2.16
CA ILE A 62 6.61 -7.61 2.41
C ILE A 62 7.73 -8.11 3.35
N ALA A 63 7.37 -8.78 4.45
CA ALA A 63 8.38 -9.34 5.35
C ALA A 63 9.25 -10.39 4.65
N GLY A 64 8.68 -11.24 3.80
CA GLY A 64 9.46 -12.21 3.02
C GLY A 64 10.41 -11.55 2.02
N LEU A 65 10.00 -10.45 1.36
CA LEU A 65 10.91 -9.65 0.53
C LEU A 65 12.02 -9.01 1.37
N GLN A 66 11.70 -8.52 2.56
CA GLN A 66 12.67 -7.94 3.49
C GLN A 66 13.73 -8.97 3.90
N GLU A 67 13.33 -10.19 4.25
CA GLU A 67 14.26 -11.28 4.58
C GLU A 67 15.23 -11.56 3.42
N ILE A 68 14.71 -11.65 2.18
CA ILE A 68 15.54 -11.86 0.99
C ILE A 68 16.51 -10.68 0.77
N CYS A 69 16.07 -9.47 0.99
CA CYS A 69 16.93 -8.28 0.91
C CYS A 69 18.06 -8.34 1.94
N GLU A 70 17.73 -8.65 3.19
CA GLU A 70 18.72 -8.78 4.27
C GLU A 70 19.76 -9.88 3.99
N GLU A 71 19.34 -11.05 3.51
CA GLU A 71 20.24 -12.15 3.12
C GLU A 71 21.24 -11.77 2.01
N ASN A 72 20.92 -10.73 1.24
CA ASN A 72 21.74 -10.27 0.12
C ASN A 72 22.38 -8.89 0.36
N ASP A 73 22.44 -8.41 1.60
CA ASP A 73 22.96 -7.08 1.96
C ASP A 73 22.25 -5.92 1.22
N LEU A 74 20.98 -6.09 0.91
CA LEU A 74 20.11 -5.09 0.26
C LEU A 74 19.13 -4.48 1.26
N LYS A 75 18.54 -3.37 0.89
CA LYS A 75 17.45 -2.74 1.64
C LYS A 75 16.18 -2.73 0.80
N LEU A 76 15.07 -3.08 1.43
CA LEU A 76 13.77 -3.01 0.80
C LEU A 76 13.25 -1.57 0.82
N TRP A 77 13.10 -0.98 -0.36
CA TRP A 77 12.40 0.29 -0.58
C TRP A 77 10.96 0.00 -0.98
N LEU A 78 10.01 0.55 -0.25
CA LEU A 78 8.59 0.24 -0.37
C LEU A 78 7.77 1.51 -0.61
N GLU A 79 7.02 1.54 -1.68
CA GLU A 79 5.92 2.48 -1.86
C GLU A 79 4.75 2.06 -0.98
N ASN A 80 4.41 2.93 -0.05
CA ASN A 80 3.50 2.62 1.04
C ASN A 80 2.11 3.18 0.78
N TYR A 81 1.38 2.53 -0.12
CA TYR A 81 0.03 2.95 -0.49
C TYR A 81 -1.00 2.69 0.61
N GLY A 82 -1.93 3.61 0.76
CA GLY A 82 -3.02 3.53 1.74
C GLY A 82 -4.39 3.87 1.20
N HIS A 83 -4.59 3.87 -0.12
CA HIS A 83 -5.80 4.38 -0.77
C HIS A 83 -6.38 3.44 -1.84
N TRP A 84 -7.47 3.85 -2.49
CA TRP A 84 -8.07 3.22 -3.67
C TRP A 84 -8.48 1.75 -3.46
N GLY A 85 -8.88 1.40 -2.24
CA GLY A 85 -9.26 0.02 -1.93
C GLY A 85 -8.08 -0.96 -1.90
N PHE A 86 -6.86 -0.45 -1.77
CA PHE A 86 -5.67 -1.27 -1.55
C PHE A 86 -5.91 -2.20 -0.34
N PRO A 87 -5.70 -3.50 -0.48
CA PRO A 87 -6.12 -4.48 0.52
C PRO A 87 -5.22 -4.55 1.75
N GLY A 88 -4.12 -3.79 1.78
CA GLY A 88 -3.19 -3.74 2.90
C GLY A 88 -3.52 -2.64 3.91
N GLU A 89 -2.95 -2.76 5.10
CA GLU A 89 -2.93 -1.70 6.12
C GLU A 89 -1.56 -1.03 6.08
N PHE A 90 -1.50 0.20 5.59
CA PHE A 90 -0.24 0.91 5.30
C PHE A 90 0.69 1.04 6.50
N LEU A 91 0.16 1.17 7.72
CA LEU A 91 0.99 1.16 8.93
C LEU A 91 1.61 -0.22 9.16
N MET A 92 0.84 -1.28 8.99
CA MET A 92 1.29 -2.64 9.29
C MET A 92 2.34 -3.13 8.30
N TYR A 93 2.07 -3.06 7.00
CA TYR A 93 3.03 -3.54 6.01
C TYR A 93 4.21 -2.57 5.81
N GLY A 94 4.00 -1.26 5.98
CA GLY A 94 5.08 -0.28 5.97
C GLY A 94 6.10 -0.50 7.08
N GLY A 95 5.68 -1.05 8.21
CA GLY A 95 6.58 -1.42 9.31
C GLY A 95 7.57 -2.52 8.96
N GLN A 96 7.30 -3.33 7.93
CA GLN A 96 8.14 -4.45 7.53
C GLN A 96 9.29 -4.05 6.58
N ALA A 97 9.25 -2.88 5.95
CA ALA A 97 10.28 -2.45 5.00
C ALA A 97 11.35 -1.56 5.65
N ASP A 98 12.53 -1.47 5.05
CA ASP A 98 13.60 -0.57 5.52
C ASP A 98 13.31 0.89 5.21
N LEU A 99 12.91 1.18 3.98
CA LEU A 99 12.75 2.51 3.43
C LEU A 99 11.32 2.68 2.95
N LEU A 100 10.67 3.73 3.42
CA LEU A 100 9.27 4.00 3.09
C LEU A 100 9.16 5.18 2.13
N ALA A 101 8.39 4.99 1.09
CA ALA A 101 8.11 5.99 0.09
C ALA A 101 6.62 6.22 -0.09
N GLY A 102 6.27 7.46 -0.37
CA GLY A 102 5.01 7.81 -1.00
C GLY A 102 5.22 8.04 -2.49
N GLU A 103 4.21 8.57 -3.13
CA GLU A 103 4.24 8.96 -4.53
C GLU A 103 3.49 10.28 -4.71
N PHE A 104 3.96 11.12 -5.62
CA PHE A 104 3.17 12.28 -6.05
C PHE A 104 3.49 12.68 -7.50
N TRP A 105 2.44 13.04 -8.19
CA TRP A 105 2.49 13.43 -9.59
C TRP A 105 2.52 14.94 -9.78
N THR A 106 3.15 15.41 -10.82
CA THR A 106 3.22 16.84 -11.15
C THR A 106 1.83 17.45 -11.40
N THR A 107 0.91 16.69 -11.97
CA THR A 107 -0.41 17.13 -12.42
C THR A 107 -1.55 16.79 -11.47
N GLU A 108 -1.29 16.04 -10.42
CA GLU A 108 -2.33 15.65 -9.45
C GLU A 108 -2.83 16.82 -8.60
N GLU A 109 -4.03 16.64 -8.05
CA GLU A 109 -4.54 17.54 -7.02
C GLU A 109 -3.71 17.42 -5.74
N LEU A 110 -3.62 18.53 -5.00
CA LEU A 110 -2.95 18.54 -3.70
C LEU A 110 -3.78 17.78 -2.67
N GLY A 111 -3.10 17.16 -1.72
CA GLY A 111 -3.74 16.53 -0.56
C GLY A 111 -4.12 15.06 -0.74
N ASN A 112 -3.48 14.36 -1.67
CA ASN A 112 -3.62 12.91 -1.75
C ASN A 112 -3.00 12.23 -0.51
N ILE A 113 -3.29 10.95 -0.32
CA ILE A 113 -2.95 10.24 0.92
C ILE A 113 -1.56 9.62 0.89
N GLU A 114 -0.92 9.43 -0.27
CA GLU A 114 0.31 8.64 -0.40
C GLU A 114 1.46 9.19 0.43
N CYS A 115 1.72 10.49 0.32
CA CYS A 115 2.77 11.13 1.10
C CYS A 115 2.50 11.02 2.60
N ARG A 116 1.26 11.22 3.03
CA ARG A 116 0.86 11.09 4.44
C ARG A 116 0.95 9.66 4.93
N ALA A 117 0.55 8.69 4.14
CA ALA A 117 0.62 7.28 4.49
C ALA A 117 2.07 6.86 4.74
N ALA A 118 2.98 7.22 3.82
CA ALA A 118 4.40 6.97 3.97
C ALA A 118 4.99 7.67 5.20
N ALA A 119 4.71 8.97 5.37
CA ALA A 119 5.19 9.74 6.52
C ALA A 119 4.66 9.19 7.85
N SER A 120 3.37 8.84 7.92
CA SER A 120 2.75 8.28 9.10
C SER A 120 3.37 6.93 9.48
N ALA A 121 3.57 6.04 8.52
CA ALA A 121 4.23 4.76 8.75
C ALA A 121 5.69 4.97 9.19
N ALA A 122 6.45 5.81 8.49
CA ALA A 122 7.84 6.10 8.84
C ALA A 122 7.97 6.62 10.29
N HIS A 123 7.15 7.59 10.67
CA HIS A 123 7.19 8.15 12.02
C HIS A 123 6.76 7.15 13.10
N THR A 124 5.76 6.32 12.82
CA THR A 124 5.30 5.27 13.74
C THR A 124 6.41 4.28 14.07
N TYR A 125 7.25 3.96 13.09
CA TYR A 125 8.37 3.03 13.25
C TYR A 125 9.74 3.71 13.46
N GLY A 126 9.75 5.00 13.79
CA GLY A 126 10.96 5.74 14.14
C GLY A 126 11.94 5.97 12.99
N LYS A 127 11.45 5.97 11.75
CA LYS A 127 12.26 6.22 10.55
C LYS A 127 12.31 7.73 10.27
N ASN A 128 13.52 8.27 10.11
CA ASN A 128 13.73 9.71 9.91
C ASN A 128 13.70 10.15 8.44
N VAL A 129 13.84 9.20 7.52
CA VAL A 129 13.82 9.49 6.08
C VAL A 129 12.54 8.97 5.50
N VAL A 130 11.81 9.85 4.83
CA VAL A 130 10.56 9.56 4.14
C VAL A 130 10.75 9.90 2.67
N TYR A 131 10.81 8.88 1.86
CA TYR A 131 10.99 8.99 0.43
C TYR A 131 9.67 9.29 -0.28
N ALA A 132 9.76 9.75 -1.52
CA ALA A 132 8.66 9.66 -2.47
C ALA A 132 9.20 9.47 -3.87
N GLU A 133 8.54 8.62 -4.67
CA GLU A 133 8.55 8.77 -6.11
C GLU A 133 7.94 10.14 -6.42
N SER A 134 8.66 10.96 -7.13
CA SER A 134 8.39 12.39 -7.09
C SER A 134 8.31 13.00 -8.47
N PHE A 135 7.30 13.85 -8.64
CA PHE A 135 7.06 14.60 -9.86
C PHE A 135 6.77 13.73 -11.08
N THR A 136 6.28 12.52 -10.86
CA THR A 136 5.81 11.62 -11.91
C THR A 136 4.90 12.39 -12.85
N SER A 137 5.15 12.29 -14.14
CA SER A 137 4.42 13.00 -15.18
C SER A 137 3.86 12.07 -16.23
N ASP A 138 2.72 12.45 -16.78
CA ASP A 138 2.16 11.77 -17.94
C ASP A 138 2.98 12.15 -19.19
N THR A 139 3.85 11.22 -19.59
CA THR A 139 4.75 11.40 -20.74
C THR A 139 4.01 11.51 -22.07
N GLU A 140 2.79 10.96 -22.18
CA GLU A 140 1.99 11.07 -23.40
C GLU A 140 1.40 12.46 -23.58
N ALA A 141 1.01 13.12 -22.48
CA ALA A 141 0.41 14.43 -22.53
C ALA A 141 1.42 15.56 -22.69
N ASN A 142 2.64 15.46 -22.10
CA ASN A 142 3.63 16.54 -22.12
C ASN A 142 5.07 16.05 -21.86
N PRO A 143 5.69 15.32 -22.79
CA PRO A 143 7.07 14.88 -22.61
C PRO A 143 8.00 16.09 -22.48
N PHE A 144 8.89 16.04 -21.47
CA PHE A 144 9.91 17.05 -21.22
C PHE A 144 9.39 18.49 -20.91
N ASN A 145 8.17 18.62 -20.44
CA ASN A 145 7.58 19.92 -20.10
C ASN A 145 7.46 20.17 -18.58
N SER A 146 8.20 19.41 -17.79
CA SER A 146 8.32 19.63 -16.35
C SER A 146 9.55 20.48 -16.06
N TYR A 147 9.35 21.62 -15.42
CA TYR A 147 10.43 22.55 -15.05
C TYR A 147 10.19 23.06 -13.60
N PRO A 148 11.22 23.59 -12.92
CA PRO A 148 11.17 23.88 -11.49
C PRO A 148 9.99 24.72 -11.02
N GLU A 149 9.54 25.70 -11.79
CA GLU A 149 8.40 26.54 -11.41
C GLU A 149 7.10 25.74 -11.35
N LYS A 150 6.85 24.83 -12.30
CA LYS A 150 5.68 23.93 -12.29
C LYS A 150 5.73 22.95 -11.14
N MET A 151 6.91 22.45 -10.83
CA MET A 151 7.13 21.45 -9.80
C MET A 151 7.04 22.04 -8.39
N LYS A 152 7.38 23.33 -8.24
CA LYS A 152 7.55 23.95 -6.92
C LYS A 152 6.34 23.80 -6.02
N LYS A 153 5.16 24.18 -6.47
CA LYS A 153 3.93 24.14 -5.64
C LYS A 153 3.64 22.73 -5.15
N ARG A 154 3.83 21.74 -6.00
CA ARG A 154 3.60 20.34 -5.66
C ARG A 154 4.65 19.81 -4.70
N GLY A 155 5.92 20.12 -4.95
CA GLY A 155 7.02 19.76 -4.05
C GLY A 155 6.87 20.38 -2.67
N ASP A 156 6.59 21.69 -2.60
CA ASP A 156 6.36 22.38 -1.32
C ASP A 156 5.23 21.72 -0.51
N TRP A 157 4.14 21.33 -1.16
CA TRP A 157 3.06 20.61 -0.50
C TRP A 157 3.53 19.25 0.03
N SER A 158 4.21 18.46 -0.78
CA SER A 158 4.69 17.13 -0.40
C SER A 158 5.65 17.17 0.79
N PHE A 159 6.48 18.21 0.89
CA PHE A 159 7.31 18.45 2.07
C PHE A 159 6.46 18.72 3.33
N THR A 160 5.33 19.43 3.20
CA THR A 160 4.44 19.65 4.36
C THR A 160 3.70 18.38 4.79
N GLU A 161 3.58 17.40 3.89
CA GLU A 161 3.03 16.07 4.18
C GLU A 161 4.06 15.12 4.81
N GLY A 162 5.31 15.56 4.95
CA GLY A 162 6.37 14.82 5.64
C GLY A 162 7.43 14.17 4.75
N ILE A 163 7.34 14.31 3.43
CA ILE A 163 8.39 13.85 2.52
C ILE A 163 9.65 14.69 2.73
N ASN A 164 10.80 14.05 2.87
CA ASN A 164 12.08 14.71 3.03
C ASN A 164 13.19 14.14 2.13
N HIS A 165 12.85 13.17 1.28
CA HIS A 165 13.76 12.61 0.29
C HIS A 165 13.06 12.36 -1.04
N VAL A 166 13.47 13.07 -2.07
CA VAL A 166 12.86 13.06 -3.41
C VAL A 166 13.59 12.07 -4.30
N VAL A 167 12.84 11.18 -4.95
CA VAL A 167 13.30 10.29 -6.01
C VAL A 167 12.58 10.68 -7.28
N TYR A 168 13.28 11.32 -8.22
CA TYR A 168 12.67 11.84 -9.43
C TYR A 168 12.27 10.72 -10.39
N HIS A 169 11.02 10.80 -10.88
CA HIS A 169 10.48 9.97 -11.94
C HIS A 169 9.84 10.90 -13.01
N VAL A 170 10.65 11.31 -13.99
CA VAL A 170 10.28 12.29 -15.03
C VAL A 170 10.48 11.72 -16.42
#